data_ec53437d5c0a07fec4e92ef15d0d8fd7
#
_entry.id   ec53437d5c0a07fec4e92ef15d0d8fd7
#
_cell.length_a   1.000
_cell.length_b   1.000
_cell.length_c   1.000
_cell.angle_alpha   90.00
_cell.angle_beta   90.00
_cell.angle_gamma   90.00
#
_symmetry.space_group_name_H-M   'P 1'
#
loop_
_entity.id
_entity.type
_entity.pdbx_description
1 polymer ?
#
loop_
_entity_poly.entity_id
_entity_poly.type
_entity_poly.pdbx_seq_one_letter_code
_entity_poly.pdbx_strand_id
1 'polypeptide(L)'
;MRKNTIDIITLGCSKNLVDSEKLMRQLEANGYKVTHDAEKPHGEIAVINTCGFIGDAKEESINMILEFCQAKEEGKLKKLYVMGCLSERYLSELKVEIPQVDKFYGKFNWNELLEDLGKAYHSEFAIERHLTTPKHYAYLKISEGCDRKCSYCAIPIITGRHVSRPMEEILDEVKLLVSEGVKEFQVIAQELTYYGVDLYKKQMLPELIDRMAKIPGVEWIRLHYAYPAKFPRELFRVMRENDNVCKYMDIALQHISDNMLSRMRRHVTKEETYRLIEEFRKEVPGIHLRTTLMVGHPGETEDDFEQLKEFVNVAKFDRMGAFAYSEEEGTFSAENYDDDIPQEVKQKRLDELMALQQEISGELSHQKIGKTFKVIIDRKEGDYYVGRTEFDSPEVDPEVLIKDDGKRLKEGHFYNVLIEDADDFDLYGRIAE
;
A
#
# COMPACT_ATOMS: atom_id res chain seq x y z
N MET A 1 8.20 -29.57 -17.93
CA MET A 1 8.27 -28.10 -18.03
C MET A 1 7.60 -27.64 -19.30
N ARG A 2 6.77 -26.62 -19.21
CA ARG A 2 6.09 -25.99 -20.35
C ARG A 2 7.04 -24.96 -20.96
N LYS A 3 7.29 -25.00 -22.27
CA LYS A 3 8.14 -24.02 -22.95
C LYS A 3 7.50 -22.62 -22.96
N ASN A 4 8.33 -21.58 -22.88
CA ASN A 4 7.92 -20.18 -22.89
C ASN A 4 6.92 -19.83 -21.78
N THR A 5 7.09 -20.37 -20.59
CA THR A 5 6.26 -20.07 -19.41
C THR A 5 7.11 -19.44 -18.32
N ILE A 6 6.59 -18.39 -17.72
CA ILE A 6 7.25 -17.64 -16.62
C ILE A 6 6.27 -17.54 -15.46
N ASP A 7 6.74 -17.89 -14.26
CA ASP A 7 6.03 -17.63 -13.01
C ASP A 7 6.60 -16.34 -12.41
N ILE A 8 5.72 -15.40 -12.09
CA ILE A 8 6.05 -14.16 -11.37
C ILE A 8 5.50 -14.29 -9.97
N ILE A 9 6.37 -14.19 -8.98
CA ILE A 9 6.00 -14.19 -7.55
C ILE A 9 6.22 -12.78 -7.03
N THR A 10 5.19 -12.19 -6.43
CA THR A 10 5.24 -10.82 -5.93
C THR A 10 5.10 -10.80 -4.41
N LEU A 11 6.13 -10.32 -3.74
CA LEU A 11 6.14 -10.18 -2.29
C LEU A 11 6.08 -8.71 -1.87
N GLY A 12 5.48 -8.46 -0.72
CA GLY A 12 5.43 -7.15 -0.09
C GLY A 12 4.24 -6.31 -0.50
N CYS A 13 4.46 -5.10 -1.00
CA CYS A 13 3.43 -4.06 -1.08
C CYS A 13 2.84 -3.85 -2.48
N SER A 14 1.73 -3.12 -2.54
CA SER A 14 1.06 -2.72 -3.78
C SER A 14 1.96 -2.02 -4.83
N LYS A 15 3.06 -1.39 -4.39
CA LYS A 15 4.03 -0.78 -5.33
C LYS A 15 4.81 -1.84 -6.09
N ASN A 16 5.22 -2.93 -5.39
CA ASN A 16 5.84 -4.09 -6.03
C ASN A 16 4.85 -4.80 -6.97
N LEU A 17 3.57 -4.87 -6.57
CA LEU A 17 2.53 -5.46 -7.42
C LEU A 17 2.42 -4.72 -8.76
N VAL A 18 2.34 -3.39 -8.74
CA VAL A 18 2.31 -2.57 -9.97
C VAL A 18 3.55 -2.82 -10.84
N ASP A 19 4.74 -2.98 -10.24
CA ASP A 19 5.97 -3.28 -10.98
C ASP A 19 5.92 -4.68 -11.63
N SER A 20 5.42 -5.68 -10.90
CA SER A 20 5.20 -7.03 -11.43
C SER A 20 4.16 -7.06 -12.57
N GLU A 21 3.05 -6.35 -12.44
CA GLU A 21 2.01 -6.25 -13.46
C GLU A 21 2.54 -5.64 -14.77
N LYS A 22 3.38 -4.62 -14.68
CA LYS A 22 4.07 -4.02 -15.83
C LYS A 22 5.05 -5.00 -16.47
N LEU A 23 5.85 -5.69 -15.67
CA LEU A 23 6.77 -6.72 -16.16
C LEU A 23 6.02 -7.87 -16.85
N MET A 24 4.94 -8.37 -16.24
CA MET A 24 4.11 -9.42 -16.82
C MET A 24 3.58 -9.02 -18.20
N ARG A 25 3.08 -7.81 -18.35
CA ARG A 25 2.60 -7.30 -19.64
C ARG A 25 3.70 -7.26 -20.71
N GLN A 26 4.92 -6.86 -20.33
CA GLN A 26 6.08 -6.86 -21.22
C GLN A 26 6.49 -8.29 -21.61
N LEU A 27 6.44 -9.24 -20.70
CA LEU A 27 6.74 -10.64 -20.97
C LEU A 27 5.71 -11.26 -21.91
N GLU A 28 4.43 -10.98 -21.73
CA GLU A 28 3.35 -11.40 -22.63
C GLU A 28 3.52 -10.83 -24.05
N ALA A 29 3.87 -9.53 -24.18
CA ALA A 29 4.18 -8.91 -25.45
C ALA A 29 5.35 -9.58 -26.18
N ASN A 30 6.25 -10.20 -25.43
CA ASN A 30 7.37 -11.00 -25.92
C ASN A 30 7.05 -12.50 -26.14
N GLY A 31 5.77 -12.89 -26.03
CA GLY A 31 5.30 -14.25 -26.34
C GLY A 31 5.46 -15.27 -25.21
N TYR A 32 5.68 -14.82 -23.98
CA TYR A 32 5.63 -15.70 -22.81
C TYR A 32 4.20 -15.86 -22.31
N LYS A 33 3.91 -17.04 -21.80
CA LYS A 33 2.74 -17.28 -20.96
C LYS A 33 3.13 -17.04 -19.52
N VAL A 34 2.51 -16.07 -18.87
CA VAL A 34 2.80 -15.66 -17.51
C VAL A 34 1.78 -16.25 -16.53
N THR A 35 2.25 -16.65 -15.35
CA THR A 35 1.42 -17.04 -14.20
C THR A 35 1.86 -16.18 -13.02
N HIS A 36 0.90 -15.60 -12.31
CA HIS A 36 1.16 -14.78 -11.12
C HIS A 36 0.89 -15.59 -9.85
N ASP A 37 1.77 -15.47 -8.87
CA ASP A 37 1.68 -16.07 -7.52
C ASP A 37 1.27 -17.56 -7.52
N ALA A 38 1.91 -18.34 -8.39
CA ALA A 38 1.70 -19.76 -8.42
C ALA A 38 2.19 -20.41 -7.11
N GLU A 39 1.32 -21.18 -6.44
CA GLU A 39 1.67 -21.92 -5.20
C GLU A 39 2.87 -22.86 -5.38
N LYS A 40 3.12 -23.31 -6.58
CA LYS A 40 4.25 -24.18 -6.95
C LYS A 40 4.79 -23.79 -8.32
N PRO A 41 6.11 -23.93 -8.55
CA PRO A 41 6.69 -23.65 -9.84
C PRO A 41 6.03 -24.43 -10.96
N HIS A 42 5.46 -23.73 -11.93
CA HIS A 42 4.82 -24.29 -13.13
C HIS A 42 5.57 -23.90 -14.40
N GLY A 43 6.30 -22.80 -14.34
CA GLY A 43 7.01 -22.20 -15.45
C GLY A 43 8.35 -22.88 -15.73
N GLU A 44 8.89 -22.57 -16.90
CA GLU A 44 10.28 -22.85 -17.23
C GLU A 44 11.24 -21.91 -16.48
N ILE A 45 10.76 -20.71 -16.21
CA ILE A 45 11.47 -19.59 -15.56
C ILE A 45 10.61 -19.10 -14.40
N ALA A 46 11.24 -18.71 -13.30
CA ALA A 46 10.60 -17.97 -12.21
C ALA A 46 11.32 -16.63 -11.99
N VAL A 47 10.53 -15.60 -11.70
CA VAL A 47 11.01 -14.28 -11.29
C VAL A 47 10.34 -13.92 -9.96
N ILE A 48 11.14 -13.69 -8.93
CA ILE A 48 10.66 -13.29 -7.60
C ILE A 48 10.91 -11.79 -7.41
N ASN A 49 9.84 -11.03 -7.27
CA ASN A 49 9.88 -9.60 -6.91
C ASN A 49 9.78 -9.48 -5.39
N THR A 50 10.88 -9.12 -4.75
CA THR A 50 11.10 -9.23 -3.31
C THR A 50 10.81 -7.95 -2.54
N CYS A 51 10.43 -8.09 -1.27
CA CYS A 51 10.35 -7.02 -0.29
C CYS A 51 11.60 -6.97 0.59
N GLY A 52 12.13 -5.77 0.86
CA GLY A 52 13.33 -5.55 1.67
C GLY A 52 13.16 -4.46 2.72
N PHE A 53 11.90 -4.17 3.10
CA PHE A 53 11.58 -2.99 3.91
C PHE A 53 11.80 -3.24 5.41
N ILE A 54 11.23 -4.31 5.96
CA ILE A 54 11.32 -4.68 7.39
C ILE A 54 11.74 -6.14 7.54
N GLY A 55 12.18 -6.51 8.75
CA GLY A 55 12.71 -7.84 9.09
C GLY A 55 11.87 -9.00 8.57
N ASP A 56 10.60 -9.06 8.94
CA ASP A 56 9.67 -10.14 8.58
C ASP A 56 9.51 -10.28 7.06
N ALA A 57 9.37 -9.16 6.35
CA ALA A 57 9.25 -9.17 4.88
C ALA A 57 10.56 -9.56 4.17
N LYS A 58 11.72 -9.29 4.80
CA LYS A 58 13.03 -9.80 4.33
C LYS A 58 13.11 -11.31 4.50
N GLU A 59 12.70 -11.82 5.66
CA GLU A 59 12.68 -13.27 5.95
C GLU A 59 11.75 -14.02 4.99
N GLU A 60 10.52 -13.52 4.79
CA GLU A 60 9.59 -14.07 3.81
C GLU A 60 10.20 -14.13 2.40
N SER A 61 10.85 -13.04 1.98
CA SER A 61 11.50 -12.98 0.67
C SER A 61 12.64 -13.97 0.52
N ILE A 62 13.49 -14.13 1.55
CA ILE A 62 14.59 -15.10 1.56
C ILE A 62 14.05 -16.52 1.53
N ASN A 63 13.04 -16.84 2.35
CA ASN A 63 12.43 -18.16 2.40
C ASN A 63 11.83 -18.54 1.03
N MET A 64 11.14 -17.62 0.37
CA MET A 64 10.60 -17.84 -0.98
C MET A 64 11.72 -18.10 -2.00
N ILE A 65 12.83 -17.35 -1.96
CA ILE A 65 13.97 -17.57 -2.85
C ILE A 65 14.54 -18.97 -2.64
N LEU A 66 14.74 -19.41 -1.39
CA LEU A 66 15.29 -20.72 -1.05
C LEU A 66 14.37 -21.86 -1.50
N GLU A 67 13.05 -21.72 -1.36
CA GLU A 67 12.07 -22.68 -1.88
C GLU A 67 12.18 -22.85 -3.40
N PHE A 68 12.31 -21.75 -4.13
CA PHE A 68 12.47 -21.80 -5.59
C PHE A 68 13.86 -22.30 -6.01
N CYS A 69 14.91 -22.09 -5.22
CA CYS A 69 16.23 -22.71 -5.42
C CYS A 69 16.12 -24.24 -5.32
N GLN A 70 15.45 -24.74 -4.29
CA GLN A 70 15.21 -26.18 -4.15
C GLN A 70 14.42 -26.74 -5.34
N ALA A 71 13.35 -26.06 -5.76
CA ALA A 71 12.58 -26.47 -6.92
C ALA A 71 13.43 -26.50 -8.21
N LYS A 72 14.39 -25.61 -8.36
CA LYS A 72 15.34 -25.61 -9.47
C LYS A 72 16.30 -26.79 -9.41
N GLU A 73 16.85 -27.12 -8.24
CA GLU A 73 17.71 -28.29 -8.02
C GLU A 73 16.96 -29.60 -8.32
N GLU A 74 15.69 -29.68 -7.98
CA GLU A 74 14.79 -30.80 -8.33
C GLU A 74 14.40 -30.85 -9.82
N GLY A 75 14.87 -29.90 -10.63
CA GLY A 75 14.59 -29.82 -12.06
C GLY A 75 13.17 -29.38 -12.43
N LYS A 76 12.43 -28.76 -11.49
CA LYS A 76 11.06 -28.27 -11.71
C LYS A 76 11.04 -26.93 -12.47
N LEU A 77 12.12 -26.15 -12.39
CA LEU A 77 12.34 -24.94 -13.20
C LEU A 77 13.77 -24.89 -13.72
N LYS A 78 14.01 -24.15 -14.80
CA LYS A 78 15.34 -24.06 -15.42
C LYS A 78 16.10 -22.81 -14.98
N LYS A 79 15.39 -21.69 -14.77
CA LYS A 79 15.95 -20.40 -14.47
C LYS A 79 15.21 -19.76 -13.30
N LEU A 80 15.98 -19.20 -12.39
CA LEU A 80 15.48 -18.41 -11.27
C LEU A 80 16.11 -17.02 -11.29
N TYR A 81 15.27 -16.02 -11.35
CA TYR A 81 15.65 -14.61 -11.28
C TYR A 81 15.05 -13.95 -10.05
N VAL A 82 15.75 -13.03 -9.45
CA VAL A 82 15.29 -12.28 -8.27
C VAL A 82 15.46 -10.79 -8.53
N MET A 83 14.44 -10.01 -8.19
CA MET A 83 14.43 -8.54 -8.32
C MET A 83 13.71 -7.92 -7.11
N GLY A 84 13.60 -6.61 -7.09
CA GLY A 84 12.81 -5.89 -6.09
C GLY A 84 13.61 -5.25 -4.97
N CYS A 85 12.92 -4.90 -3.88
CA CYS A 85 13.49 -4.08 -2.80
C CYS A 85 14.61 -4.78 -2.02
N LEU A 86 14.47 -6.08 -1.72
CA LEU A 86 15.51 -6.85 -1.04
C LEU A 86 16.76 -6.96 -1.92
N SER A 87 16.55 -7.32 -3.18
CA SER A 87 17.64 -7.44 -4.15
C SER A 87 18.35 -6.11 -4.40
N GLU A 88 17.64 -4.97 -4.43
CA GLU A 88 18.25 -3.64 -4.54
C GLU A 88 19.16 -3.35 -3.35
N ARG A 89 18.68 -3.66 -2.14
CA ARG A 89 19.38 -3.31 -0.88
C ARG A 89 20.58 -4.17 -0.59
N TYR A 90 20.52 -5.48 -0.91
CA TYR A 90 21.50 -6.49 -0.52
C TYR A 90 22.07 -7.28 -1.71
N LEU A 91 22.22 -6.62 -2.86
CA LEU A 91 22.62 -7.26 -4.13
C LEU A 91 23.94 -8.03 -4.01
N SER A 92 24.91 -7.45 -3.31
CA SER A 92 26.26 -8.05 -3.14
C SER A 92 26.25 -9.28 -2.28
N GLU A 93 25.54 -9.19 -1.17
CA GLU A 93 25.40 -10.26 -0.17
C GLU A 93 24.62 -11.45 -0.74
N LEU A 94 23.46 -11.17 -1.34
CA LEU A 94 22.60 -12.19 -1.93
C LEU A 94 23.28 -13.01 -3.02
N LYS A 95 24.14 -12.38 -3.83
CA LYS A 95 24.92 -13.08 -4.86
C LYS A 95 25.93 -14.08 -4.28
N VAL A 96 26.44 -13.79 -3.09
CA VAL A 96 27.41 -14.65 -2.40
C VAL A 96 26.70 -15.76 -1.63
N GLU A 97 25.62 -15.39 -0.92
CA GLU A 97 24.91 -16.30 -0.02
C GLU A 97 23.97 -17.27 -0.75
N ILE A 98 23.41 -16.88 -1.89
CA ILE A 98 22.44 -17.68 -2.66
C ILE A 98 22.89 -17.81 -4.12
N PRO A 99 24.02 -18.52 -4.39
CA PRO A 99 24.58 -18.67 -5.75
C PRO A 99 23.71 -19.52 -6.69
N GLN A 100 22.67 -20.19 -6.19
CA GLN A 100 21.72 -20.97 -6.98
C GLN A 100 20.82 -20.11 -7.87
N VAL A 101 20.63 -18.83 -7.52
CA VAL A 101 19.89 -17.86 -8.35
C VAL A 101 20.70 -17.51 -9.60
N ASP A 102 20.10 -17.58 -10.79
CA ASP A 102 20.80 -17.31 -12.04
C ASP A 102 21.26 -15.84 -12.16
N LYS A 103 20.41 -14.91 -11.73
CA LYS A 103 20.78 -13.49 -11.65
C LYS A 103 19.88 -12.73 -10.70
N PHE A 104 20.47 -11.79 -9.98
CA PHE A 104 19.79 -10.79 -9.18
C PHE A 104 19.79 -9.46 -9.92
N TYR A 105 18.63 -8.80 -9.95
CA TYR A 105 18.42 -7.45 -10.51
C TYR A 105 18.03 -6.49 -9.38
N GLY A 106 18.38 -5.22 -9.54
CA GLY A 106 17.84 -4.17 -8.70
C GLY A 106 16.36 -3.94 -8.95
N LYS A 107 15.73 -3.11 -8.13
CA LYS A 107 14.29 -2.80 -8.23
C LYS A 107 13.91 -2.21 -9.59
N PHE A 108 14.81 -1.44 -10.20
CA PHE A 108 14.55 -0.68 -11.43
C PHE A 108 15.16 -1.32 -12.69
N ASN A 109 15.85 -2.44 -12.55
CA ASN A 109 16.64 -3.04 -13.64
C ASN A 109 15.87 -4.17 -14.36
N TRP A 110 14.55 -4.21 -14.28
CA TRP A 110 13.77 -5.24 -14.95
C TRP A 110 13.88 -5.21 -16.50
N ASN A 111 14.30 -4.09 -17.12
CA ASN A 111 14.65 -4.05 -18.53
C ASN A 111 15.85 -4.95 -18.85
N GLU A 112 16.84 -5.04 -17.95
CA GLU A 112 17.98 -5.96 -18.08
C GLU A 112 17.52 -7.42 -18.06
N LEU A 113 16.46 -7.74 -17.31
CA LEU A 113 15.84 -9.07 -17.31
C LEU A 113 15.31 -9.42 -18.71
N LEU A 114 14.66 -8.48 -19.40
CA LEU A 114 14.19 -8.70 -20.76
C LEU A 114 15.34 -8.93 -21.73
N GLU A 115 16.43 -8.16 -21.61
CA GLU A 115 17.64 -8.31 -22.41
C GLU A 115 18.30 -9.68 -22.20
N ASP A 116 18.44 -10.14 -20.94
CA ASP A 116 18.97 -11.45 -20.61
C ASP A 116 18.10 -12.62 -21.12
N LEU A 117 16.81 -12.38 -21.28
CA LEU A 117 15.89 -13.32 -21.95
C LEU A 117 15.95 -13.23 -23.47
N GLY A 118 16.79 -12.35 -24.05
CA GLY A 118 16.87 -12.08 -25.49
C GLY A 118 15.60 -11.40 -26.03
N LYS A 119 14.97 -10.55 -25.23
CA LYS A 119 13.70 -9.88 -25.50
C LYS A 119 13.86 -8.36 -25.49
N ALA A 120 12.93 -7.66 -26.13
CA ALA A 120 12.93 -6.20 -26.21
C ALA A 120 11.88 -5.60 -25.26
N TYR A 121 12.14 -4.39 -24.80
CA TYR A 121 11.14 -3.56 -24.17
C TYR A 121 10.21 -2.94 -25.23
N HIS A 122 8.92 -3.09 -25.02
CA HIS A 122 7.87 -2.57 -25.89
C HIS A 122 7.31 -1.27 -25.32
N SER A 123 7.80 -0.13 -25.79
CA SER A 123 7.38 1.19 -25.31
C SER A 123 5.92 1.51 -25.58
N GLU A 124 5.31 0.89 -26.60
CA GLU A 124 3.89 0.99 -26.91
C GLU A 124 2.98 0.44 -25.82
N PHE A 125 3.50 -0.43 -24.96
CA PHE A 125 2.77 -1.01 -23.79
C PHE A 125 3.23 -0.43 -22.45
N ALA A 126 3.91 0.71 -22.44
CA ALA A 126 4.49 1.29 -21.21
C ALA A 126 3.48 1.61 -20.12
N ILE A 127 2.24 1.94 -20.50
CA ILE A 127 1.14 2.23 -19.57
C ILE A 127 0.19 1.04 -19.38
N GLU A 128 0.36 -0.05 -20.15
CA GLU A 128 -0.44 -1.26 -20.01
C GLU A 128 0.11 -2.15 -18.88
N ARG A 129 -0.78 -2.91 -18.26
CA ARG A 129 -0.45 -3.85 -17.19
C ARG A 129 -1.26 -5.13 -17.33
N HIS A 130 -0.70 -6.24 -16.86
CA HIS A 130 -1.47 -7.45 -16.58
C HIS A 130 -2.05 -7.32 -15.18
N LEU A 131 -3.30 -6.84 -15.06
CA LEU A 131 -3.93 -6.64 -13.76
C LEU A 131 -4.12 -7.98 -13.03
N THR A 132 -3.69 -8.03 -11.78
CA THR A 132 -3.82 -9.18 -10.88
C THR A 132 -4.87 -8.97 -9.81
N THR A 133 -5.29 -7.73 -9.60
CA THR A 133 -6.42 -7.38 -8.74
C THR A 133 -7.75 -7.76 -9.38
N PRO A 134 -8.86 -7.84 -8.62
CA PRO A 134 -10.20 -7.86 -9.18
C PRO A 134 -10.41 -6.74 -10.20
N LYS A 135 -11.13 -7.02 -11.27
CA LYS A 135 -11.23 -6.13 -12.44
C LYS A 135 -11.77 -4.72 -12.16
N HIS A 136 -12.43 -4.52 -11.02
CA HIS A 136 -13.09 -3.27 -10.69
C HIS A 136 -12.22 -2.27 -9.93
N TYR A 137 -11.05 -2.68 -9.43
CA TYR A 137 -10.09 -1.74 -8.84
C TYR A 137 -8.65 -1.99 -9.30
N ALA A 138 -7.83 -0.95 -9.25
CA ALA A 138 -6.40 -1.05 -9.54
C ALA A 138 -5.61 -0.10 -8.65
N TYR A 139 -4.38 -0.52 -8.31
CA TYR A 139 -3.40 0.38 -7.72
C TYR A 139 -2.82 1.29 -8.79
N LEU A 140 -2.69 2.58 -8.52
CA LEU A 140 -2.13 3.59 -9.42
C LEU A 140 -0.90 4.23 -8.78
N LYS A 141 0.28 3.78 -9.18
CA LYS A 141 1.54 4.30 -8.69
C LYS A 141 1.90 5.60 -9.43
N ILE A 142 1.88 6.75 -8.72
CA ILE A 142 2.09 8.09 -9.31
C ILE A 142 3.52 8.61 -9.18
N SER A 143 4.31 8.04 -8.29
CA SER A 143 5.73 8.36 -8.11
C SER A 143 6.48 7.20 -7.49
N GLU A 144 7.81 7.28 -7.52
CA GLU A 144 8.73 6.34 -6.90
C GLU A 144 9.74 7.10 -6.03
N GLY A 145 10.26 6.46 -4.97
CA GLY A 145 11.24 7.06 -4.08
C GLY A 145 10.67 8.08 -3.10
N CYS A 146 11.50 8.54 -2.17
CA CYS A 146 11.07 9.47 -1.13
C CYS A 146 12.23 10.36 -0.66
N ASP A 147 12.00 11.68 -0.66
CA ASP A 147 12.97 12.66 -0.18
C ASP A 147 12.82 12.98 1.32
N ARG A 148 11.85 12.36 2.01
CA ARG A 148 11.71 12.46 3.47
C ARG A 148 12.83 11.69 4.13
N LYS A 149 13.40 12.28 5.16
CA LYS A 149 14.55 11.72 5.90
C LYS A 149 14.13 11.24 7.28
N CYS A 150 13.01 10.49 7.34
CA CYS A 150 12.58 9.89 8.60
C CYS A 150 13.68 8.95 9.12
N SER A 151 14.03 9.09 10.42
CA SER A 151 15.24 8.46 10.97
C SER A 151 15.26 6.93 10.90
N TYR A 152 14.10 6.31 10.96
CA TYR A 152 13.89 4.86 10.98
C TYR A 152 13.69 4.24 9.59
N CYS A 153 13.60 5.03 8.54
CA CYS A 153 13.06 4.58 7.27
C CYS A 153 14.14 4.24 6.24
N ALA A 154 14.12 3.00 5.76
CA ALA A 154 15.04 2.50 4.73
C ALA A 154 14.60 2.84 3.29
N ILE A 155 13.43 3.41 3.07
CA ILE A 155 12.90 3.73 1.73
C ILE A 155 13.90 4.55 0.89
N PRO A 156 14.50 5.65 1.37
CA PRO A 156 15.46 6.41 0.57
C PRO A 156 16.70 5.60 0.16
N ILE A 157 17.07 4.60 0.95
CA ILE A 157 18.19 3.70 0.66
C ILE A 157 17.82 2.71 -0.46
N ILE A 158 16.58 2.21 -0.45
CA ILE A 158 16.08 1.18 -1.37
C ILE A 158 15.65 1.80 -2.71
N THR A 159 14.88 2.90 -2.66
CA THR A 159 14.18 3.45 -3.84
C THR A 159 14.76 4.78 -4.32
N GLY A 160 15.72 5.32 -3.57
CA GLY A 160 16.36 6.59 -3.91
C GLY A 160 15.45 7.81 -3.73
N ARG A 161 15.77 8.85 -4.50
CA ARG A 161 15.05 10.11 -4.48
C ARG A 161 13.64 10.00 -5.06
N HIS A 162 12.79 10.93 -4.66
CA HIS A 162 11.45 11.05 -5.22
C HIS A 162 11.48 11.40 -6.71
N VAL A 163 10.78 10.59 -7.51
CA VAL A 163 10.61 10.76 -8.95
C VAL A 163 9.13 10.64 -9.29
N SER A 164 8.52 11.75 -9.67
CA SER A 164 7.11 11.79 -10.08
C SER A 164 6.96 11.28 -11.52
N ARG A 165 5.87 10.57 -11.78
CA ARG A 165 5.44 10.27 -13.15
C ARG A 165 4.79 11.52 -13.78
N PRO A 166 4.94 11.76 -15.08
CA PRO A 166 4.24 12.84 -15.78
C PRO A 166 2.71 12.70 -15.61
N MET A 167 2.02 13.82 -15.36
CA MET A 167 0.59 13.83 -15.09
C MET A 167 -0.21 13.25 -16.27
N GLU A 168 0.11 13.61 -17.49
CA GLU A 168 -0.60 13.12 -18.68
C GLU A 168 -0.46 11.59 -18.84
N GLU A 169 0.71 11.03 -18.57
CA GLU A 169 0.92 9.59 -18.60
C GLU A 169 0.04 8.86 -17.58
N ILE A 170 -0.10 9.42 -16.36
CA ILE A 170 -0.98 8.87 -15.32
C ILE A 170 -2.44 8.93 -15.78
N LEU A 171 -2.88 10.07 -16.33
CA LEU A 171 -4.26 10.24 -16.80
C LEU A 171 -4.58 9.31 -17.97
N ASP A 172 -3.63 9.05 -18.85
CA ASP A 172 -3.81 8.11 -19.96
C ASP A 172 -3.87 6.67 -19.47
N GLU A 173 -3.05 6.28 -18.47
CA GLU A 173 -3.18 4.98 -17.80
C GLU A 173 -4.56 4.83 -17.13
N VAL A 174 -5.07 5.87 -16.45
CA VAL A 174 -6.42 5.83 -15.85
C VAL A 174 -7.51 5.62 -16.90
N LYS A 175 -7.47 6.34 -18.02
CA LYS A 175 -8.44 6.15 -19.12
C LYS A 175 -8.39 4.74 -19.70
N LEU A 176 -7.19 4.18 -19.88
CA LEU A 176 -7.00 2.83 -20.35
C LEU A 176 -7.63 1.83 -19.36
N LEU A 177 -7.29 1.91 -18.09
CA LEU A 177 -7.82 1.02 -17.05
C LEU A 177 -9.34 1.11 -16.91
N VAL A 178 -9.92 2.31 -17.04
CA VAL A 178 -11.38 2.49 -17.09
C VAL A 178 -11.98 1.74 -18.29
N SER A 179 -11.32 1.79 -19.46
CA SER A 179 -11.79 1.07 -20.64
C SER A 179 -11.75 -0.45 -20.48
N GLU A 180 -10.93 -0.97 -19.57
CA GLU A 180 -10.80 -2.37 -19.18
C GLU A 180 -11.77 -2.77 -18.06
N GLY A 181 -12.49 -1.80 -17.47
CA GLY A 181 -13.54 -2.03 -16.46
C GLY A 181 -13.18 -1.62 -15.04
N VAL A 182 -12.01 -1.01 -14.81
CA VAL A 182 -11.62 -0.47 -13.51
C VAL A 182 -12.51 0.72 -13.17
N LYS A 183 -13.03 0.74 -11.94
CA LYS A 183 -13.91 1.78 -11.41
C LYS A 183 -13.30 2.50 -10.22
N GLU A 184 -12.45 1.82 -9.46
CA GLU A 184 -11.81 2.34 -8.26
C GLU A 184 -10.29 2.37 -8.43
N PHE A 185 -9.66 3.49 -8.06
CA PHE A 185 -8.24 3.71 -8.14
C PHE A 185 -7.65 3.92 -6.74
N GLN A 186 -6.75 3.00 -6.34
CA GLN A 186 -5.94 3.13 -5.14
C GLN A 186 -4.68 3.92 -5.50
N VAL A 187 -4.67 5.23 -5.26
CA VAL A 187 -3.53 6.10 -5.62
C VAL A 187 -2.42 5.93 -4.58
N ILE A 188 -1.28 5.44 -5.02
CA ILE A 188 -0.15 5.05 -4.17
C ILE A 188 1.17 5.71 -4.59
N ALA A 189 2.01 5.94 -3.58
CA ALA A 189 3.42 6.34 -3.69
C ALA A 189 4.13 5.96 -2.40
N GLN A 190 5.43 6.19 -2.27
CA GLN A 190 6.11 6.13 -0.97
C GLN A 190 5.77 7.36 -0.11
N GLU A 191 5.54 8.50 -0.76
CA GLU A 191 5.02 9.74 -0.14
C GLU A 191 4.14 10.47 -1.16
N LEU A 192 2.84 10.40 -0.94
CA LEU A 192 1.84 10.87 -1.91
C LEU A 192 1.85 12.39 -2.07
N THR A 193 1.99 13.13 -0.95
CA THR A 193 1.80 14.59 -0.93
C THR A 193 2.94 15.36 -1.62
N TYR A 194 4.06 14.69 -1.90
CA TYR A 194 5.21 15.29 -2.57
C TYR A 194 5.12 15.24 -4.10
N TYR A 195 4.09 14.58 -4.64
CA TYR A 195 3.89 14.44 -6.09
C TYR A 195 4.00 15.78 -6.82
N GLY A 196 4.82 15.81 -7.86
CA GLY A 196 5.01 16.93 -8.77
C GLY A 196 6.09 17.93 -8.38
N VAL A 197 6.62 17.87 -7.14
CA VAL A 197 7.62 18.86 -6.69
C VAL A 197 8.90 18.81 -7.52
N ASP A 198 9.35 17.64 -7.92
CA ASP A 198 10.52 17.44 -8.79
C ASP A 198 10.28 17.92 -10.23
N LEU A 199 9.14 17.58 -10.82
CA LEU A 199 8.80 17.91 -12.21
C LEU A 199 8.26 19.34 -12.38
N TYR A 200 7.33 19.76 -11.52
CA TYR A 200 6.55 20.99 -11.70
C TYR A 200 6.92 22.09 -10.69
N LYS A 201 7.88 21.81 -9.79
CA LYS A 201 8.36 22.73 -8.74
C LYS A 201 7.28 23.14 -7.72
N LYS A 202 6.19 22.41 -7.67
CA LYS A 202 5.09 22.56 -6.71
C LYS A 202 4.37 21.22 -6.48
N GLN A 203 3.65 21.12 -5.38
CA GLN A 203 2.79 19.95 -5.13
C GLN A 203 1.63 19.94 -6.11
N MET A 204 1.50 18.85 -6.87
CA MET A 204 0.51 18.71 -7.94
C MET A 204 -0.54 17.64 -7.64
N LEU A 205 -0.50 17.04 -6.46
CA LEU A 205 -1.49 16.02 -6.09
C LEU A 205 -2.94 16.51 -6.20
N PRO A 206 -3.31 17.71 -5.69
CA PRO A 206 -4.68 18.19 -5.80
C PRO A 206 -5.15 18.32 -7.25
N GLU A 207 -4.30 18.83 -8.15
CA GLU A 207 -4.62 18.98 -9.57
C GLU A 207 -4.76 17.63 -10.27
N LEU A 208 -3.86 16.68 -9.97
CA LEU A 208 -3.94 15.31 -10.52
C LEU A 208 -5.26 14.66 -10.13
N ILE A 209 -5.63 14.68 -8.84
CA ILE A 209 -6.85 14.04 -8.34
C ILE A 209 -8.10 14.72 -8.91
N ASP A 210 -8.12 16.05 -8.99
CA ASP A 210 -9.24 16.78 -9.57
C ASP A 210 -9.44 16.43 -11.07
N ARG A 211 -8.34 16.27 -11.82
CA ARG A 211 -8.40 15.83 -13.23
C ARG A 211 -8.83 14.38 -13.38
N MET A 212 -8.32 13.48 -12.53
CA MET A 212 -8.75 12.09 -12.50
C MET A 212 -10.24 11.95 -12.22
N ALA A 213 -10.77 12.72 -11.26
CA ALA A 213 -12.17 12.69 -10.87
C ALA A 213 -13.12 13.07 -12.01
N LYS A 214 -12.64 13.80 -13.02
CA LYS A 214 -13.40 14.22 -14.21
C LYS A 214 -13.36 13.21 -15.36
N ILE A 215 -12.61 12.12 -15.24
CA ILE A 215 -12.58 11.07 -16.26
C ILE A 215 -13.85 10.23 -16.15
N PRO A 216 -14.67 10.14 -17.21
CA PRO A 216 -15.89 9.31 -17.20
C PRO A 216 -15.57 7.85 -16.88
N GLY A 217 -16.29 7.25 -15.95
CA GLY A 217 -16.11 5.86 -15.51
C GLY A 217 -15.22 5.69 -14.27
N VAL A 218 -14.56 6.74 -13.81
CA VAL A 218 -13.91 6.77 -12.49
C VAL A 218 -14.98 6.97 -11.42
N GLU A 219 -15.24 5.93 -10.63
CA GLU A 219 -16.27 5.90 -9.61
C GLU A 219 -15.74 6.16 -8.20
N TRP A 220 -14.50 5.73 -7.90
CA TRP A 220 -13.81 5.97 -6.64
C TRP A 220 -12.32 6.22 -6.83
N ILE A 221 -11.80 7.23 -6.13
CA ILE A 221 -10.37 7.55 -6.00
C ILE A 221 -10.03 7.55 -4.52
N ARG A 222 -9.13 6.68 -4.10
CA ARG A 222 -8.68 6.54 -2.71
C ARG A 222 -7.20 6.90 -2.59
N LEU A 223 -6.85 7.65 -1.54
CA LEU A 223 -5.51 8.21 -1.36
C LEU A 223 -4.77 7.52 -0.22
N HIS A 224 -3.55 7.06 -0.50
CA HIS A 224 -2.73 6.31 0.45
C HIS A 224 -1.37 6.94 0.67
N TYR A 225 -0.80 6.75 1.88
CA TYR A 225 0.57 7.12 2.23
C TYR A 225 0.84 8.64 2.18
N ALA A 226 -0.09 9.44 2.69
CA ALA A 226 0.11 10.86 2.86
C ALA A 226 1.09 11.17 4.01
N TYR A 227 1.79 12.29 3.90
CA TYR A 227 2.71 12.77 4.91
C TYR A 227 2.16 14.05 5.59
N PRO A 228 2.28 14.20 6.93
CA PRO A 228 1.61 15.30 7.63
C PRO A 228 2.26 16.68 7.40
N ALA A 229 3.60 16.74 7.30
CA ALA A 229 4.28 18.02 7.17
C ALA A 229 4.07 18.64 5.78
N LYS A 230 3.64 19.90 5.75
CA LYS A 230 3.33 20.64 4.50
C LYS A 230 2.26 19.95 3.65
N PHE A 231 1.25 19.41 4.31
CA PHE A 231 0.11 18.77 3.62
C PHE A 231 -0.55 19.78 2.65
N PRO A 232 -0.86 19.40 1.40
CA PRO A 232 -1.47 20.29 0.40
C PRO A 232 -2.95 20.56 0.71
N ARG A 233 -3.27 21.68 1.40
CA ARG A 233 -4.64 22.02 1.85
C ARG A 233 -5.67 22.13 0.72
N GLU A 234 -5.21 22.42 -0.49
CA GLU A 234 -6.08 22.44 -1.68
C GLU A 234 -6.75 21.06 -1.92
N LEU A 235 -6.19 19.99 -1.40
CA LEU A 235 -6.77 18.66 -1.49
C LEU A 235 -8.11 18.55 -0.75
N PHE A 236 -8.31 19.32 0.34
CA PHE A 236 -9.60 19.36 1.03
C PHE A 236 -10.73 19.82 0.11
N ARG A 237 -10.49 20.85 -0.71
CA ARG A 237 -11.46 21.32 -1.70
C ARG A 237 -11.75 20.21 -2.72
N VAL A 238 -10.72 19.57 -3.24
CA VAL A 238 -10.88 18.49 -4.24
C VAL A 238 -11.71 17.34 -3.68
N MET A 239 -11.49 16.95 -2.41
CA MET A 239 -12.26 15.89 -1.74
C MET A 239 -13.72 16.29 -1.47
N ARG A 240 -13.98 17.58 -1.26
CA ARG A 240 -15.35 18.10 -1.03
C ARG A 240 -16.16 18.21 -2.31
N GLU A 241 -15.52 18.66 -3.40
CA GLU A 241 -16.19 19.03 -4.65
C GLU A 241 -16.35 17.84 -5.62
N ASN A 242 -15.67 16.72 -5.37
CA ASN A 242 -15.76 15.54 -6.23
C ASN A 242 -16.26 14.33 -5.42
N ASP A 243 -17.50 13.93 -5.64
CA ASP A 243 -18.17 12.84 -4.91
C ASP A 243 -17.51 11.46 -5.13
N ASN A 244 -16.71 11.32 -6.19
CA ASN A 244 -15.94 10.11 -6.49
C ASN A 244 -14.53 10.12 -5.88
N VAL A 245 -14.13 11.17 -5.17
CA VAL A 245 -12.94 11.14 -4.31
C VAL A 245 -13.38 10.68 -2.94
N CYS A 246 -12.98 9.47 -2.56
CA CYS A 246 -13.37 8.86 -1.29
C CYS A 246 -13.01 9.77 -0.12
N LYS A 247 -13.95 9.95 0.81
CA LYS A 247 -13.70 10.66 2.07
C LYS A 247 -12.89 9.78 3.03
N TYR A 248 -11.72 9.46 2.59
CA TYR A 248 -10.77 8.58 3.24
C TYR A 248 -9.35 9.13 3.05
N MET A 249 -8.58 9.20 4.13
CA MET A 249 -7.19 9.64 4.07
C MET A 249 -6.31 8.75 4.92
N ASP A 250 -5.39 8.05 4.27
CA ASP A 250 -4.32 7.32 4.95
C ASP A 250 -3.10 8.25 5.13
N ILE A 251 -2.87 8.65 6.38
CA ILE A 251 -1.82 9.57 6.76
C ILE A 251 -0.91 8.98 7.83
N ALA A 252 0.36 8.74 7.49
CA ALA A 252 1.33 8.13 8.37
C ALA A 252 1.86 9.14 9.40
N LEU A 253 1.25 9.20 10.59
CA LEU A 253 1.64 10.15 11.66
C LEU A 253 2.83 9.65 12.47
N GLN A 254 2.92 8.37 12.72
CA GLN A 254 3.96 7.62 13.43
C GLN A 254 3.98 7.85 14.94
N HIS A 255 3.92 9.07 15.42
CA HIS A 255 3.88 9.43 16.84
C HIS A 255 3.23 10.80 17.04
N ILE A 256 3.09 11.24 18.31
CA ILE A 256 2.52 12.55 18.66
C ILE A 256 3.42 13.40 19.56
N SER A 257 4.27 12.80 20.41
CA SER A 257 5.13 13.60 21.30
C SER A 257 6.19 14.34 20.48
N ASP A 258 6.46 15.60 20.83
CA ASP A 258 7.47 16.40 20.15
C ASP A 258 8.87 15.80 20.27
N ASN A 259 9.17 15.12 21.39
CA ASN A 259 10.40 14.36 21.55
C ASN A 259 10.54 13.33 20.44
N MET A 260 9.53 12.45 20.29
CA MET A 260 9.56 11.38 19.27
C MET A 260 9.48 11.93 17.85
N LEU A 261 8.62 12.89 17.58
CA LEU A 261 8.54 13.51 16.25
C LEU A 261 9.87 14.12 15.81
N SER A 262 10.61 14.75 16.74
CA SER A 262 11.94 15.28 16.49
C SER A 262 12.96 14.17 16.24
N ARG A 263 13.02 13.14 17.10
CA ARG A 263 13.94 12.00 16.95
C ARG A 263 13.68 11.20 15.67
N MET A 264 12.41 11.02 15.34
CA MET A 264 11.96 10.38 14.09
C MET A 264 12.14 11.27 12.85
N ARG A 265 12.55 12.54 13.01
CA ARG A 265 12.73 13.52 11.92
C ARG A 265 11.46 13.72 11.08
N ARG A 266 10.31 13.86 11.76
CA ARG A 266 9.03 13.99 11.08
C ARG A 266 8.74 15.39 10.56
N HIS A 267 9.49 16.41 10.98
CA HIS A 267 9.34 17.81 10.56
C HIS A 267 7.93 18.36 10.77
N VAL A 268 7.27 17.94 11.81
CA VAL A 268 5.95 18.36 12.27
C VAL A 268 5.93 18.29 13.79
N THR A 269 5.18 19.18 14.42
CA THR A 269 5.00 19.22 15.88
C THR A 269 3.69 18.55 16.30
N LYS A 270 3.55 18.26 17.60
CA LYS A 270 2.31 17.82 18.24
C LYS A 270 1.15 18.76 17.90
N GLU A 271 1.33 20.07 18.07
CA GLU A 271 0.30 21.08 17.79
C GLU A 271 -0.11 21.09 16.31
N GLU A 272 0.86 21.03 15.39
CA GLU A 272 0.60 21.00 13.94
C GLU A 272 -0.15 19.72 13.53
N THR A 273 0.14 18.59 14.19
CA THR A 273 -0.55 17.32 13.94
C THR A 273 -2.01 17.37 14.38
N TYR A 274 -2.29 17.85 15.60
CA TYR A 274 -3.68 18.04 16.05
C TYR A 274 -4.45 19.00 15.15
N ARG A 275 -3.84 20.13 14.80
CA ARG A 275 -4.45 21.11 13.88
C ARG A 275 -4.78 20.49 12.53
N LEU A 276 -3.89 19.67 11.98
CA LEU A 276 -4.16 19.02 10.70
C LEU A 276 -5.35 18.03 10.77
N ILE A 277 -5.50 17.29 11.86
CA ILE A 277 -6.66 16.40 12.08
C ILE A 277 -7.95 17.21 12.21
N GLU A 278 -7.92 18.32 12.94
CA GLU A 278 -9.07 19.22 13.04
C GLU A 278 -9.45 19.82 11.69
N GLU A 279 -8.44 20.24 10.90
CA GLU A 279 -8.64 20.75 9.53
C GLU A 279 -9.31 19.67 8.65
N PHE A 280 -8.84 18.41 8.68
CA PHE A 280 -9.48 17.33 7.93
C PHE A 280 -10.96 17.18 8.26
N ARG A 281 -11.30 17.11 9.53
CA ARG A 281 -12.68 16.91 9.97
C ARG A 281 -13.60 18.09 9.67
N LYS A 282 -13.06 19.31 9.78
CA LYS A 282 -13.77 20.54 9.48
C LYS A 282 -13.98 20.74 7.98
N GLU A 283 -12.91 20.54 7.20
CA GLU A 283 -12.93 20.86 5.76
C GLU A 283 -13.54 19.74 4.92
N VAL A 284 -13.50 18.49 5.40
CA VAL A 284 -14.09 17.32 4.71
C VAL A 284 -14.99 16.58 5.70
N PRO A 285 -16.23 17.07 5.92
CA PRO A 285 -17.16 16.44 6.87
C PRO A 285 -17.40 14.95 6.54
N GLY A 286 -17.30 14.12 7.56
CA GLY A 286 -17.47 12.65 7.42
C GLY A 286 -16.22 11.91 6.92
N ILE A 287 -15.06 12.57 6.85
CA ILE A 287 -13.83 11.90 6.47
C ILE A 287 -13.45 10.81 7.49
N HIS A 288 -13.05 9.66 6.96
CA HIS A 288 -12.41 8.58 7.72
C HIS A 288 -10.89 8.73 7.64
N LEU A 289 -10.25 8.77 8.80
CA LEU A 289 -8.81 8.90 8.92
C LEU A 289 -8.20 7.54 9.26
N ARG A 290 -7.29 7.11 8.41
CA ARG A 290 -6.40 5.99 8.66
C ARG A 290 -5.02 6.49 9.02
N THR A 291 -4.38 5.87 10.01
CA THR A 291 -3.00 6.21 10.37
C THR A 291 -2.17 4.98 10.67
N THR A 292 -0.87 5.17 10.63
CA THR A 292 0.13 4.22 11.12
C THR A 292 0.93 4.89 12.23
N LEU A 293 1.07 4.19 13.36
CA LEU A 293 1.86 4.62 14.51
C LEU A 293 3.01 3.66 14.79
N MET A 294 4.01 4.13 15.51
CA MET A 294 5.19 3.34 15.88
C MET A 294 5.45 3.53 17.37
N VAL A 295 5.68 2.42 18.07
CA VAL A 295 6.05 2.39 19.49
C VAL A 295 7.45 1.83 19.67
N GLY A 296 8.13 2.22 20.75
CA GLY A 296 9.43 1.67 21.09
C GLY A 296 10.58 2.15 20.21
N HIS A 297 10.43 3.30 19.53
CA HIS A 297 11.57 3.94 18.86
C HIS A 297 12.60 4.39 19.92
N PRO A 298 13.93 4.25 19.67
CA PRO A 298 14.97 4.63 20.60
C PRO A 298 14.74 5.99 21.28
N GLY A 299 14.78 6.00 22.62
CA GLY A 299 14.53 7.16 23.45
C GLY A 299 13.07 7.53 23.68
N GLU A 300 12.11 6.65 23.35
CA GLU A 300 10.71 6.82 23.71
C GLU A 300 10.54 6.58 25.23
N THR A 301 10.11 7.61 25.93
CA THR A 301 9.83 7.53 27.37
C THR A 301 8.42 7.03 27.64
N GLU A 302 8.12 6.71 28.92
CA GLU A 302 6.75 6.37 29.32
C GLU A 302 5.80 7.56 29.09
N ASP A 303 6.24 8.79 29.36
CA ASP A 303 5.45 9.99 29.11
C ASP A 303 5.14 10.18 27.60
N ASP A 304 6.10 9.87 26.72
CA ASP A 304 5.87 9.89 25.27
C ASP A 304 4.78 8.87 24.86
N PHE A 305 4.81 7.68 25.45
CA PHE A 305 3.84 6.64 25.17
C PHE A 305 2.45 6.99 25.74
N GLU A 306 2.36 7.54 26.95
CA GLU A 306 1.09 8.04 27.51
C GLU A 306 0.48 9.15 26.63
N GLN A 307 1.29 10.07 26.14
CA GLN A 307 0.83 11.09 25.18
C GLN A 307 0.30 10.45 23.88
N LEU A 308 0.90 9.34 23.41
CA LEU A 308 0.45 8.64 22.23
C LEU A 308 -0.91 7.96 22.47
N LYS A 309 -1.13 7.32 23.60
CA LYS A 309 -2.44 6.75 23.98
C LYS A 309 -3.52 7.82 24.10
N GLU A 310 -3.21 8.95 24.77
CA GLU A 310 -4.13 10.09 24.83
C GLU A 310 -4.51 10.59 23.44
N PHE A 311 -3.51 10.70 22.55
CA PHE A 311 -3.73 11.14 21.19
C PHE A 311 -4.68 10.21 20.43
N VAL A 312 -4.48 8.90 20.49
CA VAL A 312 -5.39 7.92 19.85
C VAL A 312 -6.82 8.03 20.39
N ASN A 313 -6.94 8.17 21.71
CA ASN A 313 -8.24 8.31 22.36
C ASN A 313 -8.98 9.60 21.98
N VAL A 314 -8.26 10.71 21.83
CA VAL A 314 -8.83 12.02 21.42
C VAL A 314 -9.08 12.06 19.90
N ALA A 315 -8.13 11.60 19.11
CA ALA A 315 -8.22 11.61 17.66
C ALA A 315 -9.28 10.64 17.12
N LYS A 316 -9.53 9.52 17.80
CA LYS A 316 -10.50 8.49 17.38
C LYS A 316 -10.37 8.16 15.90
N PHE A 317 -9.22 7.60 15.53
CA PHE A 317 -8.99 7.18 14.16
C PHE A 317 -9.97 6.09 13.74
N ASP A 318 -10.51 6.21 12.54
CA ASP A 318 -11.40 5.19 11.99
C ASP A 318 -10.66 3.89 11.71
N ARG A 319 -9.40 4.01 11.30
CA ARG A 319 -8.48 2.89 11.05
C ARG A 319 -7.09 3.25 11.58
N MET A 320 -6.47 2.33 12.28
CA MET A 320 -5.09 2.50 12.76
C MET A 320 -4.36 1.17 12.75
N GLY A 321 -3.16 1.18 12.17
CA GLY A 321 -2.16 0.16 12.39
C GLY A 321 -1.03 0.69 13.26
N ALA A 322 -0.44 -0.16 14.10
CA ALA A 322 0.74 0.19 14.86
C ALA A 322 1.81 -0.88 14.72
N PHE A 323 3.08 -0.49 14.86
CA PHE A 323 4.23 -1.36 14.79
C PHE A 323 5.21 -1.08 15.92
N ALA A 324 5.83 -2.12 16.46
CA ALA A 324 7.00 -1.98 17.28
C ALA A 324 8.20 -1.54 16.40
N TYR A 325 9.03 -0.65 16.90
CA TYR A 325 10.25 -0.26 16.20
C TYR A 325 11.14 -1.50 15.96
N SER A 326 11.58 -1.64 14.72
CA SER A 326 12.59 -2.59 14.28
C SER A 326 13.76 -1.80 13.72
N GLU A 327 14.96 -2.10 14.20
CA GLU A 327 16.18 -1.48 13.69
C GLU A 327 16.42 -1.92 12.24
N GLU A 328 16.61 -0.94 11.37
CA GLU A 328 16.91 -1.19 9.95
C GLU A 328 18.28 -0.62 9.62
N GLU A 329 19.19 -1.49 9.21
CA GLU A 329 20.56 -1.18 8.84
C GLU A 329 20.68 -0.02 7.84
N GLY A 330 21.65 0.88 8.05
CA GLY A 330 21.90 2.03 7.19
C GLY A 330 20.90 3.20 7.38
N THR A 331 19.92 3.05 8.26
CA THR A 331 19.01 4.16 8.62
C THR A 331 19.68 5.09 9.64
N PHE A 332 19.23 6.35 9.67
CA PHE A 332 19.78 7.29 10.64
C PHE A 332 19.58 6.82 12.08
N SER A 333 18.46 6.19 12.41
CA SER A 333 18.22 5.67 13.75
C SER A 333 19.22 4.59 14.11
N ALA A 334 19.46 3.61 13.25
CA ALA A 334 20.43 2.52 13.49
C ALA A 334 21.87 3.03 13.65
N GLU A 335 22.24 4.11 12.96
CA GLU A 335 23.59 4.66 13.01
C GLU A 335 23.84 5.63 14.18
N ASN A 336 22.78 6.24 14.75
CA ASN A 336 22.92 7.35 15.69
C ASN A 336 22.22 7.18 17.02
N TYR A 337 21.40 6.16 17.17
CA TYR A 337 20.69 5.87 18.41
C TYR A 337 20.91 4.42 18.82
N ASP A 338 21.16 4.21 20.10
CA ASP A 338 21.14 2.87 20.68
C ASP A 338 19.68 2.42 20.84
N ASP A 339 19.35 1.21 20.44
CA ASP A 339 18.03 0.63 20.67
C ASP A 339 17.91 0.17 22.13
N ASP A 340 17.63 1.14 23.00
CA ASP A 340 17.66 1.06 24.45
C ASP A 340 16.33 0.55 25.07
N ILE A 341 15.32 0.27 24.25
CA ILE A 341 14.02 -0.21 24.71
C ILE A 341 13.91 -1.71 24.54
N PRO A 342 13.76 -2.49 25.63
CA PRO A 342 13.60 -3.95 25.53
C PRO A 342 12.41 -4.35 24.65
N GLN A 343 12.57 -5.43 23.89
CA GLN A 343 11.52 -5.92 22.98
C GLN A 343 10.20 -6.20 23.68
N GLU A 344 10.25 -6.67 24.93
CA GLU A 344 9.07 -6.93 25.75
C GLU A 344 8.29 -5.63 26.05
N VAL A 345 8.99 -4.52 26.24
CA VAL A 345 8.37 -3.20 26.45
C VAL A 345 7.74 -2.70 25.17
N LYS A 346 8.43 -2.84 24.02
CA LYS A 346 7.88 -2.49 22.70
C LYS A 346 6.60 -3.26 22.42
N GLN A 347 6.63 -4.60 22.65
CA GLN A 347 5.46 -5.44 22.43
C GLN A 347 4.31 -5.06 23.36
N LYS A 348 4.58 -4.85 24.66
CA LYS A 348 3.56 -4.41 25.60
C LYS A 348 2.89 -3.10 25.17
N ARG A 349 3.69 -2.10 24.76
CA ARG A 349 3.16 -0.82 24.27
C ARG A 349 2.32 -1.00 23.00
N LEU A 350 2.76 -1.87 22.09
CA LEU A 350 2.00 -2.21 20.89
C LEU A 350 0.64 -2.82 21.24
N ASP A 351 0.63 -3.81 22.12
CA ASP A 351 -0.59 -4.53 22.53
C ASP A 351 -1.58 -3.56 23.22
N GLU A 352 -1.10 -2.69 24.12
CA GLU A 352 -1.93 -1.67 24.78
C GLU A 352 -2.54 -0.69 23.78
N LEU A 353 -1.74 -0.23 22.81
CA LEU A 353 -2.20 0.73 21.80
C LEU A 353 -3.22 0.11 20.85
N MET A 354 -2.99 -1.14 20.44
CA MET A 354 -3.91 -1.87 19.55
C MET A 354 -5.22 -2.24 20.27
N ALA A 355 -5.17 -2.59 21.56
CA ALA A 355 -6.37 -2.81 22.35
C ALA A 355 -7.24 -1.55 22.45
N LEU A 356 -6.62 -0.39 22.71
CA LEU A 356 -7.33 0.90 22.72
C LEU A 356 -7.98 1.19 21.35
N GLN A 357 -7.28 0.94 20.25
CA GLN A 357 -7.85 1.15 18.91
C GLN A 357 -8.98 0.17 18.62
N GLN A 358 -8.91 -1.06 19.08
CA GLN A 358 -9.99 -2.04 18.90
C GLN A 358 -11.29 -1.55 19.55
N GLU A 359 -11.23 -1.03 20.79
CA GLU A 359 -12.39 -0.43 21.46
C GLU A 359 -12.97 0.74 20.65
N ILE A 360 -12.10 1.66 20.17
CA ILE A 360 -12.51 2.80 19.33
C ILE A 360 -13.15 2.32 18.03
N SER A 361 -12.56 1.33 17.37
CA SER A 361 -13.09 0.77 16.13
C SER A 361 -14.49 0.16 16.33
N GLY A 362 -14.68 -0.60 17.41
CA GLY A 362 -15.99 -1.14 17.79
C GLY A 362 -17.04 -0.05 18.02
N GLU A 363 -16.70 0.99 18.78
CA GLU A 363 -17.60 2.15 18.97
C GLU A 363 -18.02 2.80 17.66
N LEU A 364 -17.04 3.05 16.76
CA LEU A 364 -17.28 3.71 15.47
C LEU A 364 -18.07 2.81 14.50
N SER A 365 -17.83 1.49 14.53
CA SER A 365 -18.56 0.52 13.72
C SER A 365 -20.03 0.42 14.16
N HIS A 366 -20.29 0.33 15.45
CA HIS A 366 -21.67 0.33 16.00
C HIS A 366 -22.46 1.60 15.67
N GLN A 367 -21.80 2.76 15.58
CA GLN A 367 -22.47 4.02 15.16
C GLN A 367 -22.95 4.01 13.69
N LYS A 368 -22.53 3.04 12.89
CA LYS A 368 -22.97 2.86 11.50
C LYS A 368 -24.26 2.04 11.40
N ILE A 369 -24.67 1.33 12.45
CA ILE A 369 -25.93 0.55 12.46
C ILE A 369 -27.12 1.46 12.19
N GLY A 370 -28.01 1.03 11.31
CA GLY A 370 -29.17 1.78 10.85
C GLY A 370 -28.89 2.80 9.76
N LYS A 371 -27.64 2.95 9.34
CA LYS A 371 -27.26 3.84 8.21
C LYS A 371 -27.14 3.04 6.92
N THR A 372 -27.37 3.73 5.79
CA THR A 372 -27.20 3.16 4.46
C THR A 372 -25.94 3.70 3.82
N PHE A 373 -25.11 2.81 3.27
CA PHE A 373 -23.89 3.16 2.56
C PHE A 373 -23.89 2.63 1.14
N LYS A 374 -23.24 3.36 0.23
CA LYS A 374 -22.85 2.85 -1.10
C LYS A 374 -21.72 1.86 -0.93
N VAL A 375 -21.92 0.62 -1.37
CA VAL A 375 -20.98 -0.50 -1.22
C VAL A 375 -20.65 -1.07 -2.58
N ILE A 376 -19.36 -1.26 -2.90
CA ILE A 376 -18.92 -2.06 -4.04
C ILE A 376 -18.78 -3.51 -3.62
N ILE A 377 -19.27 -4.44 -4.43
CA ILE A 377 -19.10 -5.87 -4.15
C ILE A 377 -17.77 -6.32 -4.72
N ASP A 378 -16.90 -6.86 -3.87
CA ASP A 378 -15.59 -7.36 -4.27
C ASP A 378 -15.62 -8.83 -4.67
N ARG A 379 -16.33 -9.67 -3.90
CA ARG A 379 -16.39 -11.13 -4.10
C ARG A 379 -17.62 -11.76 -3.45
N LYS A 380 -17.85 -13.01 -3.81
CA LYS A 380 -18.75 -13.89 -3.05
C LYS A 380 -17.92 -14.90 -2.27
N GLU A 381 -18.21 -15.03 -0.97
CA GLU A 381 -17.53 -15.96 -0.08
C GLU A 381 -18.54 -16.70 0.79
N GLY A 382 -18.68 -18.01 0.56
CA GLY A 382 -19.70 -18.83 1.22
C GLY A 382 -21.12 -18.28 1.02
N ASP A 383 -21.80 -18.01 2.13
CA ASP A 383 -23.16 -17.48 2.17
C ASP A 383 -23.23 -15.94 2.16
N TYR A 384 -22.10 -15.26 1.91
CA TYR A 384 -22.04 -13.82 1.93
C TYR A 384 -21.49 -13.25 0.61
N TYR A 385 -22.01 -12.09 0.24
CA TYR A 385 -21.34 -11.16 -0.65
C TYR A 385 -20.51 -10.21 0.22
N VAL A 386 -19.26 -10.07 -0.14
CA VAL A 386 -18.30 -9.22 0.57
C VAL A 386 -18.03 -7.98 -0.25
N GLY A 387 -18.12 -6.82 0.38
CA GLY A 387 -17.91 -5.55 -0.29
C GLY A 387 -17.30 -4.51 0.64
N ARG A 388 -17.12 -3.30 0.13
CA ARG A 388 -16.51 -2.18 0.86
C ARG A 388 -17.27 -0.90 0.62
N THR A 389 -17.23 -0.02 1.62
CA THR A 389 -17.69 1.35 1.49
C THR A 389 -16.58 2.25 0.91
N GLU A 390 -16.91 3.52 0.65
CA GLU A 390 -15.89 4.53 0.29
C GLU A 390 -14.86 4.76 1.40
N PHE A 391 -15.09 4.28 2.60
CA PHE A 391 -14.23 4.45 3.78
C PHE A 391 -13.28 3.29 4.02
N ASP A 392 -13.30 2.26 3.17
CA ASP A 392 -12.56 1.02 3.40
C ASP A 392 -11.71 0.67 2.17
N SER A 393 -10.40 0.56 2.38
CA SER A 393 -9.44 0.16 1.37
C SER A 393 -9.44 -1.35 1.17
N PRO A 394 -9.30 -1.86 -0.06
CA PRO A 394 -9.17 -3.30 -0.27
C PRO A 394 -7.99 -3.90 0.51
N GLU A 395 -8.14 -5.13 0.95
CA GLU A 395 -7.11 -5.99 1.57
C GLU A 395 -6.64 -5.58 2.97
N VAL A 396 -6.85 -4.33 3.39
CA VAL A 396 -6.26 -3.82 4.64
C VAL A 396 -7.27 -3.22 5.62
N ASP A 397 -8.48 -2.90 5.17
CA ASP A 397 -9.54 -2.34 6.02
C ASP A 397 -10.72 -3.34 6.14
N PRO A 398 -11.61 -3.16 7.12
CA PRO A 398 -12.80 -3.97 7.31
C PRO A 398 -13.74 -4.03 6.12
N GLU A 399 -14.58 -5.05 6.10
CA GLU A 399 -15.47 -5.38 5.01
C GLU A 399 -16.94 -5.19 5.38
N VAL A 400 -17.80 -5.17 4.39
CA VAL A 400 -19.26 -5.22 4.54
C VAL A 400 -19.73 -6.58 4.09
N LEU A 401 -20.29 -7.36 5.01
CA LEU A 401 -20.80 -8.69 4.79
C LEU A 401 -22.33 -8.64 4.56
N ILE A 402 -22.76 -9.04 3.36
CA ILE A 402 -24.15 -9.04 2.92
C ILE A 402 -24.60 -10.48 2.75
N LYS A 403 -25.53 -10.95 3.58
CA LYS A 403 -26.02 -12.32 3.49
C LYS A 403 -26.73 -12.55 2.15
N ASP A 404 -26.40 -13.67 1.51
CA ASP A 404 -27.07 -14.09 0.27
C ASP A 404 -28.53 -14.47 0.56
N ASP A 405 -29.47 -13.65 0.12
CA ASP A 405 -30.91 -13.84 0.20
C ASP A 405 -31.53 -14.47 -1.05
N GLY A 406 -30.68 -14.97 -1.96
CA GLY A 406 -31.06 -15.50 -3.28
C GLY A 406 -31.07 -14.45 -4.39
N LYS A 407 -30.83 -13.18 -4.09
CA LYS A 407 -30.61 -12.14 -5.08
C LYS A 407 -29.15 -12.15 -5.53
N ARG A 408 -28.91 -12.35 -6.82
CA ARG A 408 -27.56 -12.36 -7.36
C ARG A 408 -26.99 -10.95 -7.43
N LEU A 409 -26.04 -10.64 -6.57
CA LEU A 409 -25.22 -9.43 -6.66
C LEU A 409 -24.04 -9.68 -7.64
N LYS A 410 -23.60 -8.62 -8.31
CA LYS A 410 -22.48 -8.69 -9.27
C LYS A 410 -21.23 -8.05 -8.69
N GLU A 411 -20.11 -8.74 -8.76
CA GLU A 411 -18.80 -8.21 -8.41
C GLU A 411 -18.47 -6.95 -9.24
N GLY A 412 -17.83 -5.97 -8.60
CA GLY A 412 -17.54 -4.67 -9.20
C GLY A 412 -18.76 -3.79 -9.44
N HIS A 413 -19.91 -4.10 -8.87
CA HIS A 413 -21.10 -3.25 -8.92
C HIS A 413 -21.40 -2.64 -7.55
N PHE A 414 -21.97 -1.44 -7.60
CA PHE A 414 -22.36 -0.69 -6.42
C PHE A 414 -23.80 -0.97 -6.04
N TYR A 415 -24.04 -1.08 -4.72
CA TYR A 415 -25.36 -1.25 -4.13
C TYR A 415 -25.48 -0.37 -2.90
N ASN A 416 -26.69 0.09 -2.60
CA ASN A 416 -26.99 0.71 -1.31
C ASN A 416 -27.25 -0.37 -0.28
N VAL A 417 -26.50 -0.38 0.81
CA VAL A 417 -26.57 -1.39 1.87
C VAL A 417 -26.95 -0.73 3.17
N LEU A 418 -28.04 -1.19 3.79
CA LEU A 418 -28.42 -0.83 5.14
C LEU A 418 -27.62 -1.71 6.12
N ILE A 419 -26.86 -1.07 6.99
CA ILE A 419 -26.11 -1.78 8.04
C ILE A 419 -27.08 -2.15 9.18
N GLU A 420 -27.13 -3.43 9.49
CA GLU A 420 -28.03 -4.00 10.52
C GLU A 420 -27.28 -4.40 11.79
N ASP A 421 -25.98 -4.74 11.66
CA ASP A 421 -25.13 -5.15 12.77
C ASP A 421 -23.66 -4.78 12.47
N ALA A 422 -22.82 -4.80 13.50
CA ALA A 422 -21.39 -4.56 13.42
C ALA A 422 -20.65 -5.27 14.51
N ASP A 423 -19.46 -5.80 14.23
CA ASP A 423 -18.50 -6.20 15.26
C ASP A 423 -17.37 -5.15 15.40
N ASP A 424 -16.25 -5.52 16.02
CA ASP A 424 -15.12 -4.61 16.23
C ASP A 424 -14.50 -4.10 14.92
N PHE A 425 -14.71 -4.81 13.84
CA PHE A 425 -14.10 -4.53 12.53
C PHE A 425 -15.16 -4.47 11.43
N ASP A 426 -15.86 -5.57 11.14
CA ASP A 426 -16.72 -5.71 9.98
C ASP A 426 -18.16 -5.22 10.20
N LEU A 427 -18.82 -4.89 9.11
CA LEU A 427 -20.21 -4.46 9.08
C LEU A 427 -21.07 -5.55 8.45
N TYR A 428 -22.27 -5.75 9.00
CA TYR A 428 -23.25 -6.68 8.47
C TYR A 428 -24.46 -5.94 7.98
N GLY A 429 -24.91 -6.25 6.77
CA GLY A 429 -26.02 -5.50 6.21
C GLY A 429 -26.82 -6.26 5.15
N ARG A 430 -27.84 -5.59 4.65
CA ARG A 430 -28.66 -6.06 3.53
C ARG A 430 -28.84 -4.96 2.49
N ILE A 431 -29.18 -5.37 1.28
CA ILE A 431 -29.52 -4.40 0.22
C ILE A 431 -30.69 -3.54 0.67
N ALA A 432 -30.51 -2.23 0.63
CA ALA A 432 -31.59 -1.27 0.89
C ALA A 432 -32.59 -1.33 -0.27
N GLU A 433 -33.88 -1.25 0.07
CA GLU A 433 -34.98 -1.21 -0.91
C GLU A 433 -35.05 0.11 -1.68
#